data_edc16a0844c64c0add8cea29de2f0d25
#
_entry.id   edc16a0844c64c0add8cea29de2f0d25
#
_cell.length_a   1.000
_cell.length_b   1.000
_cell.length_c   1.000
_cell.angle_alpha   90.00
_cell.angle_beta   90.00
_cell.angle_gamma   90.00
#
_symmetry.space_group_name_H-M   'P 1'
#
loop_
_entity.id
_entity.type
_entity.pdbx_description
1 polymer ?
#
loop_
_entity_poly.entity_id
_entity_poly.type
_entity_poly.pdbx_seq_one_letter_code
_entity_poly.pdbx_strand_id
1 'polypeptide(L)' 'MTHEILSRARAGALLTKEDACALLSAATNSEAYYALLCAANAYSRAAFDACGIIFAQIGLDAQACPVNCKFCSLAQELR' A
#
# COMPACT_ATOMS: atom_id res chain seq x y z
N MET A 1 13.75 -16.86 1.90
CA MET A 1 13.51 -15.65 2.69
C MET A 1 12.09 -15.12 2.58
N THR A 2 11.59 -14.92 1.38
CA THR A 2 10.19 -14.48 1.19
C THR A 2 9.18 -15.42 1.82
N HIS A 3 9.36 -16.73 1.63
CA HIS A 3 8.46 -17.72 2.21
C HIS A 3 8.41 -17.66 3.73
N GLU A 4 9.55 -17.45 4.38
CA GLU A 4 9.61 -17.35 5.83
C GLU A 4 8.86 -16.13 6.34
N ILE A 5 9.04 -14.99 5.66
CA ILE A 5 8.38 -13.74 6.02
C ILE A 5 6.87 -13.89 5.86
N LEU A 6 6.43 -14.45 4.74
CA LEU A 6 5.00 -14.64 4.48
C LEU A 6 4.38 -15.64 5.45
N SER A 7 5.11 -16.70 5.83
CA SER A 7 4.62 -17.65 6.83
C SER A 7 4.42 -16.98 8.18
N ARG A 8 5.37 -16.13 8.59
CA ARG A 8 5.22 -15.40 9.85
C ARG A 8 4.04 -14.43 9.80
N ALA A 9 3.86 -13.75 8.67
CA ALA A 9 2.75 -12.83 8.50
C ALA A 9 1.40 -13.55 8.58
N ARG A 10 1.30 -14.74 7.97
CA ARG A 10 0.08 -15.54 8.02
C ARG A 10 -0.23 -16.02 9.42
N ALA A 11 0.79 -16.21 10.23
CA ALA A 11 0.63 -16.59 11.63
C ALA A 11 0.27 -15.41 12.53
N GLY A 12 0.15 -14.20 11.97
CA GLY A 12 -0.23 -13.01 12.73
C GLY A 12 0.92 -12.21 13.31
N ALA A 13 2.16 -12.56 12.97
CA ALA A 13 3.33 -11.83 13.46
C ALA A 13 3.43 -10.48 12.76
N LEU A 14 3.87 -9.47 13.53
CA LEU A 14 4.15 -8.16 12.95
C LEU A 14 5.43 -8.22 12.12
N LEU A 15 5.41 -7.57 10.96
CA LEU A 15 6.58 -7.50 10.09
C LEU A 15 7.46 -6.33 10.51
N THR A 16 8.77 -6.55 10.45
CA THR A 16 9.73 -5.47 10.69
C THR A 16 9.92 -4.65 9.42
N LYS A 17 10.62 -3.52 9.56
CA LYS A 17 10.98 -2.72 8.39
C LYS A 17 11.84 -3.53 7.42
N GLU A 18 12.76 -4.33 7.94
CA GLU A 18 13.62 -5.19 7.13
C GLU A 18 12.81 -6.23 6.37
N ASP A 19 11.79 -6.80 7.03
CA ASP A 19 10.89 -7.74 6.38
C ASP A 19 10.14 -7.09 5.22
N ALA A 20 9.63 -5.89 5.43
CA ALA A 20 8.92 -5.15 4.40
C ALA A 20 9.84 -4.84 3.21
N CYS A 21 11.07 -4.41 3.48
CA CYS A 21 12.04 -4.14 2.43
C CYS A 21 12.37 -5.40 1.63
N ALA A 22 12.50 -6.53 2.31
CA ALA A 22 12.78 -7.81 1.64
C ALA A 22 11.63 -8.21 0.72
N LEU A 23 10.39 -8.04 1.17
CA LEU A 23 9.22 -8.35 0.34
C LEU A 23 9.13 -7.44 -0.87
N LEU A 24 9.36 -6.14 -0.68
CA LEU A 24 9.29 -5.17 -1.77
C LEU A 24 10.44 -5.29 -2.75
N SER A 25 11.50 -6.02 -2.39
CA SER A 25 12.63 -6.27 -3.28
C SER A 25 12.38 -7.39 -4.28
N ALA A 26 11.25 -8.07 -4.19
CA ALA A 26 10.93 -9.15 -5.13
C ALA A 26 10.81 -8.59 -6.55
N ALA A 27 11.47 -9.27 -7.49
CA ALA A 27 11.43 -8.85 -8.88
C ALA A 27 10.00 -9.02 -9.42
N THR A 28 9.54 -8.03 -10.18
CA THR A 28 8.22 -8.07 -10.80
C THR A 28 8.07 -9.33 -11.65
N ASN A 29 6.95 -10.00 -11.51
CA ASN A 29 6.62 -11.25 -12.21
C ASN A 29 7.48 -12.46 -11.82
N SER A 30 8.20 -12.39 -10.68
CA SER A 30 8.89 -13.55 -10.14
C SER A 30 7.94 -14.37 -9.27
N GLU A 31 8.37 -15.59 -8.89
CA GLU A 31 7.60 -16.42 -7.96
C GLU A 31 7.37 -15.71 -6.65
N ALA A 32 8.39 -15.04 -6.13
CA ALA A 32 8.28 -14.30 -4.88
C ALA A 32 7.26 -13.17 -4.99
N TYR A 33 7.21 -12.49 -6.13
CA TYR A 33 6.25 -11.43 -6.41
C TYR A 33 4.81 -11.97 -6.34
N TYR A 34 4.54 -13.08 -7.03
CA TYR A 34 3.19 -13.65 -7.03
C TYR A 34 2.82 -14.26 -5.68
N ALA A 35 3.78 -14.83 -4.96
CA ALA A 35 3.54 -15.32 -3.61
C ALA A 35 3.13 -14.18 -2.68
N LEU A 36 3.80 -13.02 -2.80
CA LEU A 36 3.44 -11.84 -2.02
C LEU A 36 2.03 -11.35 -2.35
N LEU A 37 1.69 -11.25 -3.64
CA LEU A 37 0.35 -10.80 -4.05
C LEU A 37 -0.72 -11.76 -3.55
N CYS A 38 -0.47 -13.05 -3.63
CA CYS A 38 -1.41 -14.06 -3.16
C CYS A 38 -1.65 -13.93 -1.66
N ALA A 39 -0.59 -13.78 -0.88
CA ALA A 39 -0.70 -13.63 0.57
C ALA A 39 -1.42 -12.33 0.95
N ALA A 40 -1.10 -11.24 0.27
CA ALA A 40 -1.74 -9.94 0.51
C ALA A 40 -3.24 -10.00 0.18
N ASN A 41 -3.59 -10.64 -0.93
CA ASN A 41 -4.99 -10.81 -1.31
C ASN A 41 -5.77 -11.64 -0.28
N ALA A 42 -5.18 -12.74 0.18
CA ALA A 42 -5.82 -13.58 1.18
C ALA A 42 -6.04 -12.82 2.50
N TYR A 43 -5.04 -12.07 2.92
CA TYR A 43 -5.14 -11.26 4.13
C TYR A 43 -6.22 -10.19 4.01
N SER A 44 -6.23 -9.48 2.88
CA SER A 44 -7.21 -8.42 2.64
C SER A 44 -8.64 -8.95 2.64
N ARG A 45 -8.86 -10.09 1.97
CA ARG A 45 -10.19 -10.70 1.93
C ARG A 45 -10.66 -11.15 3.30
N ALA A 46 -9.76 -11.70 4.10
CA ALA A 46 -10.11 -12.12 5.46
C ALA A 46 -10.40 -10.93 6.37
N ALA A 47 -9.62 -9.85 6.24
CA ALA A 47 -9.75 -8.67 7.11
C ALA A 47 -10.98 -7.82 6.79
N PHE A 48 -11.41 -7.79 5.52
CA PHE A 48 -12.46 -6.89 5.04
C PHE A 48 -13.64 -7.62 4.43
N ASP A 49 -13.83 -8.87 4.80
CA ASP A 49 -14.97 -9.70 4.39
C ASP A 49 -15.13 -9.75 2.86
N ALA A 50 -14.01 -9.89 2.17
CA ALA A 50 -13.90 -9.95 0.71
C ALA A 50 -14.44 -8.68 0.01
N CYS A 51 -14.52 -7.57 0.72
CA CYS A 51 -14.99 -6.29 0.19
C CYS A 51 -13.84 -5.32 0.03
N GLY A 52 -13.92 -4.47 -0.98
CA GLY A 52 -12.97 -3.40 -1.21
C GLY A 52 -13.70 -2.08 -1.40
N ILE A 53 -12.95 -0.99 -1.28
CA ILE A 53 -13.48 0.35 -1.51
C ILE A 53 -12.78 0.93 -2.72
N ILE A 54 -13.56 1.42 -3.69
CA ILE A 54 -13.04 2.15 -4.83
C ILE A 54 -13.25 3.63 -4.54
N PHE A 55 -12.15 4.37 -4.52
CA PHE A 55 -12.17 5.80 -4.28
C PHE A 55 -11.69 6.51 -5.55
N ALA A 56 -12.45 7.52 -5.97
CA ALA A 56 -12.08 8.28 -7.16
C ALA A 56 -12.37 9.75 -6.95
N GLN A 57 -11.57 10.59 -7.57
CA GLN A 57 -11.75 12.05 -7.53
C GLN A 57 -11.59 12.61 -8.94
N ILE A 58 -12.34 13.68 -9.21
CA ILE A 58 -12.17 14.45 -10.44
C ILE A 58 -11.68 15.84 -10.03
N GLY A 59 -10.47 16.18 -10.47
CA GLY A 59 -9.93 17.51 -10.22
C GLY A 59 -10.52 18.50 -11.18
N LEU A 60 -11.14 19.55 -10.66
CA LEU A 60 -11.76 20.60 -11.47
C LEU A 60 -10.82 21.76 -11.75
N ASP A 61 -9.84 21.98 -10.87
CA ASP A 61 -8.94 23.12 -10.96
C ASP A 61 -7.59 22.75 -10.34
N ALA A 62 -6.52 23.17 -11.01
CA ALA A 62 -5.15 22.95 -10.53
C ALA A 62 -4.50 24.24 -10.03
N GLN A 63 -5.24 25.32 -9.90
CA GLN A 63 -4.70 26.59 -9.45
C GLN A 63 -4.42 26.59 -7.96
N ALA A 64 -3.49 27.45 -7.54
CA ALA A 64 -3.15 27.59 -6.15
C ALA A 64 -4.35 28.07 -5.34
N CYS A 65 -4.58 27.43 -4.20
CA CYS A 65 -5.71 27.76 -3.35
C CYS A 65 -5.35 28.90 -2.39
N PRO A 66 -6.19 29.96 -2.31
CA PRO A 66 -5.89 31.10 -1.45
C PRO A 66 -6.00 30.80 0.05
N VAL A 67 -6.59 29.65 0.41
CA VAL A 67 -6.73 29.27 1.82
C VAL A 67 -5.40 28.86 2.44
N ASN A 68 -4.49 28.31 1.66
CA ASN A 68 -3.15 27.92 2.12
C ASN A 68 -3.11 26.94 3.29
N CYS A 69 -3.94 25.92 3.26
CA CYS A 69 -3.89 24.87 4.28
C CYS A 69 -2.52 24.17 4.23
N LYS A 70 -1.85 24.04 5.38
CA LYS A 70 -0.47 23.57 5.44
C LYS A 70 -0.26 22.15 4.95
N PHE A 71 -1.27 21.31 5.02
CA PHE A 71 -1.17 19.92 4.57
C PHE A 71 -1.65 19.69 3.14
N CYS A 72 -2.17 20.73 2.49
CA CYS A 72 -2.81 20.59 1.19
C CYS A 72 -1.81 20.88 0.06
N SER A 73 -1.74 19.97 -0.92
CA SER A 73 -0.85 20.15 -2.08
C SER A 73 -1.24 21.31 -2.98
N LEU A 74 -2.48 21.81 -2.87
CA LEU A 74 -2.96 22.96 -3.63
C LEU A 74 -2.72 24.29 -2.93
N ALA A 75 -2.10 24.28 -1.74
CA ALA A 75 -1.80 25.51 -1.01
C ALA A 75 -0.92 26.43 -1.84
N GLN A 76 -1.23 27.72 -1.82
CA GLN A 76 -0.55 28.72 -2.62
C GLN A 76 0.94 28.78 -2.34
N GLU A 77 1.34 28.60 -1.08
CA GLU A 77 2.75 28.62 -0.68
C GLU A 77 3.58 27.49 -1.26
N LEU A 78 2.95 26.38 -1.64
CA LEU A 78 3.63 25.23 -2.20
C LEU A 78 3.73 25.28 -3.72
N ARG A 79 3.15 26.28 -4.32
CA ARG A 79 3.13 26.47 -5.75
C ARG A 79 4.02 27.66 -6.16
#